data_f236c2da6548a2ea82943400691f3f37
#
_entry.id   f236c2da6548a2ea82943400691f3f37
#
_cell.length_a   1.000
_cell.length_b   1.000
_cell.length_c   1.000
_cell.angle_alpha   90.00
_cell.angle_beta   90.00
_cell.angle_gamma   90.00
#
_symmetry.space_group_name_H-M   'P 1'
#
loop_
_entity.id
_entity.type
_entity.pdbx_description
1 polymer ?
#
loop_
_entity_poly.entity_id
_entity_poly.type
_entity_poly.pdbx_seq_one_letter_code
_entity_poly.pdbx_strand_id
1 'polypeptide(L)'
;ASKKLLAAVNNKVHEMEQERIGIKKALLQPYEEYEKQVKEIVKIVKDADSIVRNQVRELEELERQEKKEQLKKIWKMRLKHYPHIAEYWQFSEFIKPQHLNKSVSIDKTEMDMLKYLQGINSDIEVINTMDNKEELLQEYLDTKDLNTAILIVAKRHEIKEKPEIKSEEKVKLQQIYTFTVFNEEDQEALET
;
A
#
# COMPACT_ATOMS: atom_id res chain seq x y z
N ALA A 1 -19.13 -42.66 -70.92
CA ALA A 1 -17.81 -42.07 -71.15
C ALA A 1 -17.51 -40.92 -70.20
N SER A 2 -18.38 -39.95 -69.96
CA SER A 2 -18.17 -38.74 -69.15
C SER A 2 -17.83 -38.97 -67.68
N LYS A 3 -18.52 -39.94 -67.01
CA LYS A 3 -18.27 -40.26 -65.57
C LYS A 3 -16.85 -40.86 -65.33
N LYS A 4 -16.33 -41.66 -66.27
CA LYS A 4 -14.97 -42.21 -66.16
C LYS A 4 -13.90 -41.11 -66.33
N LEU A 5 -14.17 -40.15 -67.23
CA LEU A 5 -13.27 -39.02 -67.41
C LEU A 5 -13.23 -38.13 -66.19
N LEU A 6 -14.41 -37.84 -65.60
CA LEU A 6 -14.49 -37.02 -64.38
C LEU A 6 -13.76 -37.68 -63.20
N ALA A 7 -13.92 -38.98 -63.04
CA ALA A 7 -13.18 -39.74 -61.97
C ALA A 7 -11.64 -39.72 -62.21
N ALA A 8 -11.19 -39.87 -63.47
CA ALA A 8 -9.78 -39.76 -63.81
C ALA A 8 -9.18 -38.37 -63.50
N VAL A 9 -9.91 -37.32 -63.83
CA VAL A 9 -9.53 -35.92 -63.51
C VAL A 9 -9.45 -35.68 -61.99
N ASN A 10 -10.48 -36.12 -61.24
CA ASN A 10 -10.48 -35.97 -59.79
C ASN A 10 -9.33 -36.75 -59.10
N ASN A 11 -9.03 -37.96 -59.57
CA ASN A 11 -7.88 -38.69 -59.08
C ASN A 11 -6.57 -37.97 -59.34
N LYS A 12 -6.43 -37.38 -60.52
CA LYS A 12 -5.21 -36.65 -60.88
C LYS A 12 -5.06 -35.35 -60.04
N VAL A 13 -6.15 -34.63 -59.81
CA VAL A 13 -6.15 -33.47 -58.91
C VAL A 13 -5.75 -33.91 -57.47
N HIS A 14 -6.28 -35.02 -56.98
CA HIS A 14 -5.92 -35.55 -55.67
C HIS A 14 -4.43 -35.92 -55.59
N GLU A 15 -3.89 -36.60 -56.61
CA GLU A 15 -2.47 -36.93 -56.68
C GLU A 15 -1.58 -35.68 -56.64
N MET A 16 -1.91 -34.67 -57.43
CA MET A 16 -1.18 -33.40 -57.47
C MET A 16 -1.23 -32.67 -56.10
N GLU A 17 -2.38 -32.71 -55.41
CA GLU A 17 -2.52 -32.11 -54.09
C GLU A 17 -1.69 -32.86 -53.03
N GLN A 18 -1.65 -34.18 -53.08
CA GLN A 18 -0.79 -34.99 -52.17
C GLN A 18 0.70 -34.70 -52.42
N GLU A 19 1.11 -34.59 -53.70
CA GLU A 19 2.46 -34.23 -54.06
C GLU A 19 2.83 -32.83 -53.55
N ARG A 20 1.95 -31.84 -53.73
CA ARG A 20 2.12 -30.50 -53.20
C ARG A 20 2.31 -30.47 -51.70
N ILE A 21 1.49 -31.23 -50.94
CA ILE A 21 1.59 -31.36 -49.49
C ILE A 21 2.93 -32.02 -49.10
N GLY A 22 3.34 -33.06 -49.79
CA GLY A 22 4.60 -33.77 -49.56
C GLY A 22 5.81 -32.84 -49.75
N ILE A 23 5.85 -32.07 -50.87
CA ILE A 23 6.89 -31.10 -51.14
C ILE A 23 6.94 -30.01 -50.04
N LYS A 24 5.77 -29.46 -49.68
CA LYS A 24 5.69 -28.47 -48.59
C LYS A 24 6.27 -28.98 -47.29
N LYS A 25 5.92 -30.21 -46.92
CA LYS A 25 6.41 -30.84 -45.67
C LYS A 25 7.94 -31.05 -45.74
N ALA A 26 8.47 -31.54 -46.85
CA ALA A 26 9.90 -31.75 -47.03
C ALA A 26 10.70 -30.43 -46.98
N LEU A 27 10.15 -29.34 -47.50
CA LEU A 27 10.77 -28.02 -47.45
C LEU A 27 10.75 -27.39 -46.06
N LEU A 28 9.69 -27.62 -45.31
CA LEU A 28 9.53 -27.04 -43.96
C LEU A 28 10.23 -27.85 -42.88
N GLN A 29 10.42 -29.13 -43.04
CA GLN A 29 11.01 -30.02 -42.03
C GLN A 29 12.37 -29.51 -41.48
N PRO A 30 13.35 -29.10 -42.29
CA PRO A 30 14.62 -28.58 -41.77
C PRO A 30 14.45 -27.31 -40.94
N TYR A 31 13.48 -26.47 -41.31
CA TYR A 31 13.16 -25.25 -40.54
C TYR A 31 12.51 -25.58 -39.20
N GLU A 32 11.58 -26.52 -39.17
CA GLU A 32 10.93 -26.97 -37.93
C GLU A 32 11.94 -27.61 -36.96
N GLU A 33 12.89 -28.37 -37.47
CA GLU A 33 13.98 -28.95 -36.65
C GLU A 33 14.90 -27.86 -36.09
N TYR A 34 15.27 -26.87 -36.90
CA TYR A 34 16.07 -25.72 -36.48
C TYR A 34 15.30 -24.87 -35.45
N GLU A 35 14.04 -24.58 -35.69
CA GLU A 35 13.18 -23.83 -34.76
C GLU A 35 13.09 -24.52 -33.40
N LYS A 36 12.95 -25.85 -33.39
CA LYS A 36 12.93 -26.66 -32.16
C LYS A 36 14.24 -26.50 -31.38
N GLN A 37 15.38 -26.63 -32.04
CA GLN A 37 16.71 -26.45 -31.42
C GLN A 37 16.87 -25.05 -30.82
N VAL A 38 16.48 -24.01 -31.56
CA VAL A 38 16.53 -22.61 -31.08
C VAL A 38 15.63 -22.43 -29.85
N LYS A 39 14.42 -22.97 -29.87
CA LYS A 39 13.50 -22.91 -28.70
C LYS A 39 14.08 -23.63 -27.48
N GLU A 40 14.74 -24.75 -27.66
CA GLU A 40 15.42 -25.46 -26.56
C GLU A 40 16.56 -24.65 -25.97
N ILE A 41 17.40 -24.04 -26.80
CA ILE A 41 18.50 -23.15 -26.34
C ILE A 41 17.94 -21.94 -25.61
N VAL A 42 16.95 -21.26 -26.18
CA VAL A 42 16.29 -20.10 -25.54
C VAL A 42 15.70 -20.46 -24.19
N LYS A 43 15.11 -21.65 -24.06
CA LYS A 43 14.58 -22.15 -22.80
C LYS A 43 15.69 -22.33 -21.76
N ILE A 44 16.79 -22.98 -22.13
CA ILE A 44 17.94 -23.18 -21.21
C ILE A 44 18.48 -21.84 -20.70
N VAL A 45 18.62 -20.84 -21.59
CA VAL A 45 19.11 -19.50 -21.22
C VAL A 45 18.13 -18.80 -20.27
N LYS A 46 16.82 -18.88 -20.51
CA LYS A 46 15.81 -18.30 -19.64
C LYS A 46 15.76 -18.97 -18.26
N ASP A 47 15.89 -20.28 -18.22
CA ASP A 47 15.92 -21.04 -16.97
C ASP A 47 17.15 -20.66 -16.14
N ALA A 48 18.33 -20.56 -16.77
CA ALA A 48 19.56 -20.11 -16.14
C ALA A 48 19.45 -18.65 -15.61
N ASP A 49 18.93 -17.72 -16.42
CA ASP A 49 18.68 -16.32 -16.00
C ASP A 49 17.75 -16.26 -14.79
N SER A 50 16.68 -17.07 -14.78
CA SER A 50 15.74 -17.16 -13.66
C SER A 50 16.44 -17.61 -12.36
N ILE A 51 17.29 -18.64 -12.45
CA ILE A 51 18.05 -19.14 -11.30
C ILE A 51 18.95 -18.04 -10.72
N VAL A 52 19.73 -17.37 -11.60
CA VAL A 52 20.63 -16.30 -11.18
C VAL A 52 19.87 -15.15 -10.53
N ARG A 53 18.75 -14.71 -11.12
CA ARG A 53 17.91 -13.65 -10.55
C ARG A 53 17.35 -14.02 -9.19
N ASN A 54 16.93 -15.27 -9.00
CA ASN A 54 16.44 -15.72 -7.71
C ASN A 54 17.55 -15.71 -6.64
N GLN A 55 18.74 -16.19 -6.97
CA GLN A 55 19.90 -16.17 -6.07
C GLN A 55 20.28 -14.73 -5.68
N VAL A 56 20.26 -13.78 -6.63
CA VAL A 56 20.53 -12.38 -6.34
C VAL A 56 19.48 -11.81 -5.37
N ARG A 57 18.20 -12.11 -5.60
CA ARG A 57 17.12 -11.65 -4.70
C ARG A 57 17.24 -12.23 -3.29
N GLU A 58 17.57 -13.51 -3.19
CA GLU A 58 17.79 -14.16 -1.89
C GLU A 58 18.95 -13.51 -1.13
N LEU A 59 20.05 -13.22 -1.83
CA LEU A 59 21.20 -12.54 -1.23
C LEU A 59 20.85 -11.11 -0.76
N GLU A 60 20.15 -10.35 -1.61
CA GLU A 60 19.69 -9.01 -1.24
C GLU A 60 18.77 -9.02 -0.03
N GLU A 61 17.89 -10.01 0.08
CA GLU A 61 16.99 -10.14 1.23
C GLU A 61 17.76 -10.53 2.52
N LEU A 62 18.75 -11.39 2.43
CA LEU A 62 19.64 -11.70 3.55
C LEU A 62 20.39 -10.45 4.03
N GLU A 63 21.00 -9.68 3.11
CA GLU A 63 21.66 -8.41 3.43
C GLU A 63 20.71 -7.41 4.13
N ARG A 64 19.45 -7.34 3.69
CA ARG A 64 18.41 -6.50 4.31
C ARG A 64 18.06 -6.95 5.72
N GLN A 65 17.92 -8.24 5.91
CA GLN A 65 17.62 -8.82 7.23
C GLN A 65 18.78 -8.62 8.22
N GLU A 66 20.01 -8.85 7.80
CA GLU A 66 21.19 -8.58 8.63
C GLU A 66 21.28 -7.12 9.05
N LYS A 67 21.09 -6.20 8.10
CA LYS A 67 21.04 -4.76 8.37
C LYS A 67 19.93 -4.40 9.34
N LYS A 68 18.73 -4.98 9.17
CA LYS A 68 17.59 -4.77 10.08
C LYS A 68 17.91 -5.21 11.50
N GLU A 69 18.56 -6.36 11.66
CA GLU A 69 18.97 -6.85 13.00
C GLU A 69 20.07 -5.97 13.63
N GLN A 70 21.00 -5.45 12.85
CA GLN A 70 21.99 -4.48 13.33
C GLN A 70 21.29 -3.19 13.81
N LEU A 71 20.39 -2.62 13.02
CA LEU A 71 19.64 -1.42 13.39
C LEU A 71 18.75 -1.65 14.61
N LYS A 72 18.18 -2.83 14.76
CA LYS A 72 17.39 -3.21 15.95
C LYS A 72 18.24 -3.27 17.22
N LYS A 73 19.50 -3.73 17.11
CA LYS A 73 20.45 -3.68 18.26
C LYS A 73 20.77 -2.24 18.62
N ILE A 74 21.02 -1.38 17.64
CA ILE A 74 21.29 0.05 17.86
C ILE A 74 20.05 0.72 18.50
N TRP A 75 18.84 0.45 18.01
CA TRP A 75 17.60 0.93 18.61
C TRP A 75 17.51 0.59 20.10
N LYS A 76 17.72 -0.67 20.46
CA LYS A 76 17.71 -1.10 21.85
C LYS A 76 18.76 -0.39 22.72
N MET A 77 19.95 -0.11 22.17
CA MET A 77 20.99 0.63 22.90
C MET A 77 20.58 2.10 23.10
N ARG A 78 20.07 2.76 22.07
CA ARG A 78 19.65 4.17 22.15
C ARG A 78 18.44 4.35 23.05
N LEU A 79 17.50 3.43 23.01
CA LEU A 79 16.29 3.46 23.81
C LEU A 79 16.55 3.39 25.33
N LYS A 80 17.73 2.85 25.76
CA LYS A 80 18.13 2.88 27.17
C LYS A 80 18.28 4.30 27.74
N HIS A 81 18.53 5.29 26.88
CA HIS A 81 18.61 6.71 27.30
C HIS A 81 17.23 7.38 27.41
N TYR A 82 16.18 6.68 26.99
CA TYR A 82 14.80 7.16 26.97
C TYR A 82 13.85 6.13 27.61
N PRO A 83 14.00 5.83 28.92
CA PRO A 83 13.24 4.75 29.55
C PRO A 83 11.72 4.97 29.50
N HIS A 84 11.26 6.22 29.53
CA HIS A 84 9.86 6.60 29.42
C HIS A 84 9.27 6.43 28.02
N ILE A 85 10.10 6.30 26.98
CA ILE A 85 9.69 6.01 25.59
C ILE A 85 9.71 4.50 25.34
N ALA A 86 10.57 3.77 26.03
CA ALA A 86 10.88 2.37 25.77
C ALA A 86 9.68 1.43 25.86
N GLU A 87 8.68 1.78 26.65
CA GLU A 87 7.48 0.99 26.88
C GLU A 87 6.46 1.14 25.73
N TYR A 88 6.41 2.33 25.11
CA TYR A 88 5.34 2.71 24.19
C TYR A 88 5.75 2.74 22.72
N TRP A 89 7.07 2.81 22.40
CA TRP A 89 7.56 2.88 21.03
C TRP A 89 8.37 1.66 20.64
N GLN A 90 7.98 1.08 19.50
CA GLN A 90 8.65 -0.11 18.98
C GLN A 90 9.54 0.23 17.77
N PHE A 91 10.55 -0.60 17.55
CA PHE A 91 11.43 -0.49 16.38
C PHE A 91 10.66 -0.54 15.06
N SER A 92 9.56 -1.28 15.00
CA SER A 92 8.69 -1.41 13.83
C SER A 92 8.02 -0.09 13.42
N GLU A 93 7.82 0.85 14.33
CA GLU A 93 7.22 2.16 14.05
C GLU A 93 8.23 3.12 13.42
N PHE A 94 9.49 2.98 13.76
CA PHE A 94 10.60 3.77 13.20
C PHE A 94 11.06 3.27 11.84
N ILE A 95 11.30 1.93 11.71
CA ILE A 95 11.97 1.36 10.56
C ILE A 95 11.10 1.41 9.29
N LYS A 96 11.63 1.97 8.23
CA LYS A 96 10.97 2.04 6.92
C LYS A 96 11.77 1.25 5.88
N PRO A 97 11.16 0.74 4.80
CA PRO A 97 11.88 -0.01 3.75
C PRO A 97 13.10 0.71 3.19
N GLN A 98 13.02 2.04 3.08
CA GLN A 98 14.13 2.88 2.59
C GLN A 98 15.40 2.79 3.47
N HIS A 99 15.24 2.60 4.79
CA HIS A 99 16.38 2.46 5.72
C HIS A 99 17.16 1.17 5.48
N LEU A 100 16.54 0.16 4.86
CA LEU A 100 17.14 -1.13 4.55
C LEU A 100 17.81 -1.17 3.18
N ASN A 101 17.71 -0.11 2.38
CA ASN A 101 18.39 -0.05 1.10
C ASN A 101 19.90 -0.07 1.28
N LYS A 102 20.62 -0.74 0.38
CA LYS A 102 22.09 -0.86 0.40
C LYS A 102 22.79 0.50 0.31
N SER A 103 22.17 1.46 -0.40
CA SER A 103 22.70 2.82 -0.56
C SER A 103 22.60 3.71 0.70
N VAL A 104 21.82 3.32 1.70
CA VAL A 104 21.67 4.07 2.96
C VAL A 104 22.60 3.47 4.00
N SER A 105 23.51 4.24 4.58
CA SER A 105 24.41 3.77 5.60
C SER A 105 23.70 3.52 6.95
N ILE A 106 24.27 2.66 7.77
CA ILE A 106 23.80 2.41 9.15
C ILE A 106 23.87 3.70 9.96
N ASP A 107 24.96 4.44 9.86
CA ASP A 107 25.17 5.70 10.61
C ASP A 107 24.10 6.75 10.26
N LYS A 108 23.73 6.87 8.97
CA LYS A 108 22.66 7.76 8.56
C LYS A 108 21.32 7.36 9.18
N THR A 109 21.02 6.07 9.17
CA THR A 109 19.80 5.55 9.78
C THR A 109 19.81 5.73 11.30
N GLU A 110 20.97 5.59 11.94
CA GLU A 110 21.13 5.85 13.38
C GLU A 110 20.91 7.34 13.71
N MET A 111 21.39 8.26 12.86
CA MET A 111 21.11 9.70 13.03
C MET A 111 19.61 10.00 12.90
N ASP A 112 18.93 9.38 11.94
CA ASP A 112 17.48 9.52 11.77
C ASP A 112 16.72 8.94 12.97
N MET A 113 17.20 7.83 13.53
CA MET A 113 16.70 7.21 14.76
C MET A 113 16.84 8.14 15.97
N LEU A 114 17.99 8.77 16.13
CA LEU A 114 18.23 9.74 17.21
C LEU A 114 17.30 10.93 17.11
N LYS A 115 17.13 11.50 15.91
CA LYS A 115 16.18 12.60 15.67
C LYS A 115 14.75 12.19 16.00
N TYR A 116 14.36 10.97 15.62
CA TYR A 116 13.03 10.44 15.91
C TYR A 116 12.78 10.32 17.43
N LEU A 117 13.74 9.74 18.19
CA LEU A 117 13.63 9.62 19.63
C LEU A 117 13.68 10.98 20.35
N GLN A 118 14.51 11.91 19.87
CA GLN A 118 14.55 13.28 20.38
C GLN A 118 13.24 14.02 20.13
N GLY A 119 12.61 13.83 18.94
CA GLY A 119 11.31 14.41 18.63
C GLY A 119 10.24 13.94 19.62
N ILE A 120 10.15 12.63 19.86
CA ILE A 120 9.21 12.07 20.85
C ILE A 120 9.47 12.64 22.26
N ASN A 121 10.74 12.73 22.67
CA ASN A 121 11.09 13.27 23.96
C ASN A 121 10.66 14.74 24.10
N SER A 122 10.88 15.54 23.06
CA SER A 122 10.44 16.94 23.04
C SER A 122 8.93 17.07 23.07
N ASP A 123 8.20 16.20 22.37
CA ASP A 123 6.73 16.19 22.42
C ASP A 123 6.22 15.88 23.83
N ILE A 124 6.81 14.90 24.52
CA ILE A 124 6.48 14.56 25.90
C ILE A 124 6.83 15.71 26.86
N GLU A 125 7.97 16.39 26.65
CA GLU A 125 8.32 17.59 27.43
C GLU A 125 7.29 18.69 27.25
N VAL A 126 6.83 18.96 26.02
CA VAL A 126 5.75 19.91 25.74
C VAL A 126 4.47 19.52 26.44
N ILE A 127 4.03 18.26 26.33
CA ILE A 127 2.84 17.75 27.02
C ILE A 127 2.90 17.98 28.53
N ASN A 128 4.08 17.77 29.15
CA ASN A 128 4.27 17.95 30.59
C ASN A 128 4.11 19.42 31.06
N THR A 129 4.19 20.39 30.16
CA THR A 129 3.95 21.82 30.43
C THR A 129 2.49 22.23 30.30
N MET A 130 1.62 21.36 29.75
CA MET A 130 0.21 21.67 29.49
C MET A 130 -0.70 21.28 30.66
N ASP A 131 -1.85 21.96 30.79
CA ASP A 131 -2.78 21.77 31.93
C ASP A 131 -3.40 20.37 31.97
N ASN A 132 -3.73 19.77 30.81
CA ASN A 132 -4.36 18.45 30.69
C ASN A 132 -3.35 17.35 30.32
N LYS A 133 -2.16 17.39 30.91
CA LYS A 133 -1.01 16.55 30.51
C LYS A 133 -1.30 15.04 30.52
N GLU A 134 -2.09 14.54 31.47
CA GLU A 134 -2.37 13.09 31.55
C GLU A 134 -3.27 12.63 30.40
N GLU A 135 -4.33 13.39 30.11
CA GLU A 135 -5.22 13.11 28.98
C GLU A 135 -4.51 13.29 27.64
N LEU A 136 -3.69 14.35 27.52
CA LEU A 136 -2.87 14.61 26.34
C LEU A 136 -1.83 13.52 26.09
N LEU A 137 -1.16 13.04 27.15
CA LEU A 137 -0.19 11.97 27.04
C LEU A 137 -0.85 10.69 26.54
N GLN A 138 -2.01 10.35 27.08
CA GLN A 138 -2.74 9.16 26.64
C GLN A 138 -3.15 9.24 25.18
N GLU A 139 -3.69 10.37 24.76
CA GLU A 139 -4.07 10.61 23.36
C GLU A 139 -2.84 10.62 22.41
N TYR A 140 -1.71 11.18 22.88
CA TYR A 140 -0.45 11.16 22.15
C TYR A 140 0.11 9.73 21.97
N LEU A 141 -0.01 8.88 23.00
CA LEU A 141 0.40 7.48 22.92
C LEU A 141 -0.42 6.70 21.89
N ASP A 142 -1.70 7.05 21.73
CA ASP A 142 -2.60 6.40 20.77
C ASP A 142 -2.39 6.93 19.34
N THR A 143 -2.30 8.26 19.18
CA THR A 143 -2.21 8.93 17.86
C THR A 143 -0.79 9.00 17.31
N LYS A 144 0.23 8.98 18.18
CA LYS A 144 1.66 9.21 17.86
C LYS A 144 1.92 10.56 17.16
N ASP A 145 1.00 11.51 17.32
CA ASP A 145 1.09 12.87 16.76
C ASP A 145 0.59 13.89 17.76
N LEU A 146 1.49 14.81 18.18
CA LEU A 146 1.20 15.80 19.20
C LEU A 146 0.08 16.76 18.80
N ASN A 147 0.06 17.21 17.55
CA ASN A 147 -0.94 18.17 17.09
C ASN A 147 -2.34 17.53 17.08
N THR A 148 -2.41 16.29 16.62
CA THR A 148 -3.66 15.52 16.61
C THR A 148 -4.17 15.31 18.03
N ALA A 149 -3.30 14.92 18.97
CA ALA A 149 -3.65 14.72 20.37
C ALA A 149 -4.21 16.02 21.01
N ILE A 150 -3.54 17.15 20.79
CA ILE A 150 -3.99 18.47 21.28
C ILE A 150 -5.37 18.80 20.73
N LEU A 151 -5.60 18.63 19.44
CA LEU A 151 -6.89 18.93 18.80
C LEU A 151 -8.03 18.06 19.33
N ILE A 152 -7.78 16.79 19.60
CA ILE A 152 -8.79 15.87 20.14
C ILE A 152 -9.16 16.26 21.56
N VAL A 153 -8.16 16.50 22.42
CA VAL A 153 -8.39 16.88 23.80
C VAL A 153 -9.09 18.24 23.90
N ALA A 154 -8.65 19.23 23.11
CA ALA A 154 -9.30 20.55 23.06
C ALA A 154 -10.79 20.44 22.67
N LYS A 155 -11.12 19.65 21.64
CA LYS A 155 -12.52 19.41 21.25
C LYS A 155 -13.35 18.75 22.36
N ARG A 156 -12.78 17.82 23.12
CA ARG A 156 -13.46 17.19 24.26
C ARG A 156 -13.82 18.21 25.35
N HIS A 157 -12.91 19.15 25.61
CA HIS A 157 -13.14 20.19 26.60
C HIS A 157 -14.14 21.25 26.11
N GLU A 158 -14.07 21.68 24.84
CA GLU A 158 -15.06 22.58 24.23
C GLU A 158 -16.49 21.99 24.28
N ILE A 159 -16.64 20.69 24.08
CA ILE A 159 -17.96 20.01 24.17
C ILE A 159 -18.45 19.97 25.61
N LYS A 160 -17.56 19.79 26.60
CA LYS A 160 -17.91 19.79 28.03
C LYS A 160 -18.29 21.17 28.55
N GLU A 161 -17.71 22.22 27.98
CA GLU A 161 -17.97 23.61 28.38
C GLU A 161 -19.22 24.21 27.73
N LYS A 162 -19.75 23.62 26.65
CA LYS A 162 -21.05 24.05 26.11
C LYS A 162 -22.14 23.64 27.08
N PRO A 163 -22.89 24.61 27.72
CA PRO A 163 -23.97 24.28 28.62
C PRO A 163 -25.01 23.45 27.85
N GLU A 164 -25.48 22.35 28.44
CA GLU A 164 -26.63 21.63 27.93
C GLU A 164 -27.77 22.63 27.73
N ILE A 165 -28.16 22.90 26.51
CA ILE A 165 -29.38 23.65 26.24
C ILE A 165 -30.49 22.80 26.80
N LYS A 166 -31.04 23.23 27.95
CA LYS A 166 -32.14 22.54 28.60
C LYS A 166 -33.23 22.27 27.58
N SER A 167 -33.77 21.06 27.59
CA SER A 167 -34.81 20.59 26.69
C SER A 167 -36.01 21.51 26.51
N GLU A 168 -36.26 22.39 27.49
CA GLU A 168 -37.32 23.41 27.50
C GLU A 168 -37.08 24.52 26.46
N GLU A 169 -35.83 24.95 26.19
CA GLU A 169 -35.58 25.95 25.13
C GLU A 169 -35.71 25.41 23.72
N LYS A 170 -35.39 24.10 23.51
CA LYS A 170 -35.64 23.46 22.21
C LYS A 170 -37.10 23.36 21.86
N VAL A 171 -37.97 23.10 22.88
CA VAL A 171 -39.41 23.03 22.67
C VAL A 171 -39.99 24.41 22.34
N LYS A 172 -39.50 25.48 22.98
CA LYS A 172 -39.94 26.87 22.63
C LYS A 172 -39.50 27.29 21.22
N LEU A 173 -38.30 26.96 20.82
CA LEU A 173 -37.82 27.28 19.47
C LEU A 173 -38.59 26.48 18.38
N GLN A 174 -38.93 25.22 18.60
CA GLN A 174 -39.78 24.44 17.69
C GLN A 174 -41.20 24.96 17.62
N GLN A 175 -41.77 25.43 18.72
CA GLN A 175 -43.11 26.01 18.75
C GLN A 175 -43.18 27.36 18.03
N ILE A 176 -42.13 28.22 18.16
CA ILE A 176 -42.06 29.52 17.48
C ILE A 176 -41.87 29.30 15.96
N TYR A 177 -41.10 28.29 15.55
CA TYR A 177 -40.91 27.97 14.11
C TYR A 177 -42.15 27.40 13.45
N THR A 178 -42.95 26.58 14.15
CA THR A 178 -44.19 26.03 13.61
C THR A 178 -45.29 27.08 13.49
N PHE A 179 -45.28 28.14 14.30
CA PHE A 179 -46.29 29.21 14.25
C PHE A 179 -46.03 30.25 13.13
N THR A 180 -44.76 30.40 12.70
CA THR A 180 -44.41 31.36 11.60
C THR A 180 -44.61 30.77 10.18
N VAL A 181 -44.75 29.46 10.05
CA VAL A 181 -44.94 28.79 8.73
C VAL A 181 -46.42 28.66 8.31
N PHE A 182 -47.39 28.99 9.18
CA PHE A 182 -48.83 28.87 8.90
C PHE A 182 -49.56 30.21 9.01
N ASN A 183 -48.99 31.30 8.49
CA ASN A 183 -49.81 32.50 8.20
C ASN A 183 -50.40 32.41 6.81
N GLU A 184 -51.63 32.90 6.65
CA GLU A 184 -52.41 32.83 5.42
C GLU A 184 -51.72 33.42 4.17
N GLU A 185 -50.73 34.31 4.36
CA GLU A 185 -49.88 34.87 3.29
C GLU A 185 -48.87 33.86 2.69
N ASP A 186 -48.48 32.83 3.44
CA ASP A 186 -47.58 31.78 2.92
C ASP A 186 -48.27 30.68 2.13
N GLN A 187 -49.60 30.57 2.21
CA GLN A 187 -50.39 29.65 1.38
C GLN A 187 -50.52 30.10 -0.07
N GLU A 188 -50.59 31.41 -0.33
CA GLU A 188 -50.65 31.94 -1.71
C GLU A 188 -49.33 31.79 -2.48
N ALA A 189 -48.20 31.69 -1.79
CA ALA A 189 -46.89 31.51 -2.42
C ALA A 189 -46.58 30.07 -2.83
N LEU A 190 -47.35 29.08 -2.36
CA LEU A 190 -47.19 27.65 -2.68
C LEU A 190 -48.15 27.15 -3.78
N GLU A 191 -49.10 27.98 -4.22
CA GLU A 191 -50.09 27.65 -5.31
C GLU A 191 -49.76 28.34 -6.64
N THR A 192 -48.65 29.07 -6.76
CA THR A 192 -48.15 29.63 -8.03
C THR A 192 -46.82 29.02 -8.42
#